data_a3d4dfa3c4772cf19e6b333c220741d2
#
_entry.id   a3d4dfa3c4772cf19e6b333c220741d2
#
_cell.length_a   1.000
_cell.length_b   1.000
_cell.length_c   1.000
_cell.angle_alpha   90.00
_cell.angle_beta   90.00
_cell.angle_gamma   90.00
#
_symmetry.space_group_name_H-M   'P 1'
#
loop_
_entity.id
_entity.type
_entity.pdbx_description
1 polymer ?
#
loop_
_entity_poly.entity_id
_entity_poly.type
_entity_poly.pdbx_seq_one_letter_code
_entity_poly.pdbx_strand_id
1 'polypeptide(L)'
;MNKIFIIYVYLVFSYLFASSLEFYENSYAVIIGINNYNSENVKDLGYAVEDAESIANLLITKLGYNEENIHLLLNEDATLINIKNKLFQIAMEAGENDRILVFYGGHGETISLPSGGEVGYLLPADGNPDNLFASGLSMQEFKQISEITSAKHVLYLVDVCYGGIMTINTRSLAKNDFNDDEKYLKKITTEPARQIITAGGKGDKAQERSIWGHSAFTKELLSGIEDGLADSDQDGYITSNELGIYLSKKVYITSEENQTPANGRYGSG
;
A
#
# COMPACT_ATOMS: atom_id res chain seq x y z
N MET A 1 -32.02 -15.61 -65.47
CA MET A 1 -32.22 -16.13 -64.10
C MET A 1 -30.88 -16.12 -63.36
N ASN A 2 -30.62 -15.00 -62.64
CA ASN A 2 -29.38 -14.86 -61.87
C ASN A 2 -29.57 -15.42 -60.45
N LYS A 3 -28.84 -16.48 -60.10
CA LYS A 3 -28.81 -16.98 -58.75
C LYS A 3 -27.79 -16.16 -57.93
N ILE A 4 -28.30 -15.40 -56.97
CA ILE A 4 -27.49 -14.68 -56.01
C ILE A 4 -27.09 -15.71 -54.92
N PHE A 5 -25.78 -15.97 -54.80
CA PHE A 5 -25.20 -16.75 -53.74
C PHE A 5 -24.97 -15.81 -52.53
N ILE A 6 -25.74 -16.01 -51.47
CA ILE A 6 -25.53 -15.29 -50.20
C ILE A 6 -24.55 -16.11 -49.40
N ILE A 7 -23.32 -15.64 -49.24
CA ILE A 7 -22.30 -16.20 -48.39
C ILE A 7 -22.53 -15.62 -46.98
N TYR A 8 -23.01 -16.50 -46.07
CA TYR A 8 -23.01 -16.17 -44.62
C TYR A 8 -21.59 -16.37 -44.07
N VAL A 9 -20.94 -15.22 -43.79
CA VAL A 9 -19.69 -15.22 -43.03
C VAL A 9 -20.08 -15.31 -41.54
N TYR A 10 -19.92 -16.47 -40.94
CA TYR A 10 -19.96 -16.66 -39.51
C TYR A 10 -18.68 -16.08 -38.91
N LEU A 11 -18.74 -14.86 -38.35
CA LEU A 11 -17.73 -14.33 -37.46
C LEU A 11 -17.85 -15.09 -36.12
N VAL A 12 -17.04 -16.13 -35.97
CA VAL A 12 -16.81 -16.76 -34.70
C VAL A 12 -15.91 -15.83 -33.88
N PHE A 13 -16.52 -15.01 -33.02
CA PHE A 13 -15.81 -14.36 -31.95
C PHE A 13 -15.39 -15.43 -30.93
N SER A 14 -14.20 -15.98 -31.13
CA SER A 14 -13.51 -16.70 -30.07
C SER A 14 -13.10 -15.68 -29.01
N TYR A 15 -13.87 -15.58 -27.94
CA TYR A 15 -13.41 -15.00 -26.68
C TYR A 15 -12.22 -15.84 -26.21
N LEU A 16 -11.02 -15.40 -26.50
CA LEU A 16 -9.83 -15.80 -25.78
C LEU A 16 -10.01 -15.23 -24.35
N PHE A 17 -10.53 -16.07 -23.45
CA PHE A 17 -10.28 -15.87 -22.02
C PHE A 17 -8.76 -16.04 -21.85
N ALA A 18 -8.01 -14.93 -21.89
CA ALA A 18 -6.73 -14.92 -21.27
C ALA A 18 -6.97 -15.31 -19.82
N SER A 19 -6.55 -16.50 -19.42
CA SER A 19 -6.53 -16.85 -18.00
C SER A 19 -5.58 -15.87 -17.35
N SER A 20 -6.12 -14.86 -16.66
CA SER A 20 -5.33 -14.05 -15.75
C SER A 20 -4.68 -15.02 -14.78
N LEU A 21 -3.37 -15.01 -14.69
CA LEU A 21 -2.65 -15.79 -13.70
C LEU A 21 -3.14 -15.33 -12.32
N GLU A 22 -3.99 -16.13 -11.68
CA GLU A 22 -4.41 -15.88 -10.33
C GLU A 22 -3.26 -16.25 -9.39
N PHE A 23 -2.53 -15.24 -8.92
CA PHE A 23 -1.41 -15.44 -8.00
C PHE A 23 -1.86 -15.66 -6.55
N TYR A 24 -3.11 -15.29 -6.23
CA TYR A 24 -3.65 -15.31 -4.88
C TYR A 24 -5.03 -15.95 -4.84
N GLU A 25 -5.28 -16.74 -3.79
CA GLU A 25 -6.62 -17.29 -3.51
C GLU A 25 -7.54 -16.21 -2.95
N ASN A 26 -7.06 -15.44 -1.97
CA ASN A 26 -7.78 -14.31 -1.42
C ASN A 26 -6.89 -13.07 -1.33
N SER A 27 -7.55 -11.93 -1.31
CA SER A 27 -6.92 -10.61 -1.17
C SER A 27 -7.63 -9.85 -0.07
N TYR A 28 -6.93 -9.54 1.01
CA TYR A 28 -7.44 -8.82 2.17
C TYR A 28 -6.85 -7.42 2.25
N ALA A 29 -7.64 -6.46 2.70
CA ALA A 29 -7.14 -5.11 2.95
C ALA A 29 -7.67 -4.52 4.25
N VAL A 30 -6.79 -3.83 4.98
CA VAL A 30 -7.15 -2.94 6.09
C VAL A 30 -6.75 -1.53 5.69
N ILE A 31 -7.74 -0.68 5.51
CA ILE A 31 -7.58 0.67 4.99
C ILE A 31 -7.98 1.66 6.08
N ILE A 32 -7.02 2.46 6.50
CA ILE A 32 -7.19 3.41 7.61
C ILE A 32 -7.01 4.83 7.08
N GLY A 33 -7.99 5.72 7.37
CA GLY A 33 -7.95 7.13 7.00
C GLY A 33 -8.46 8.01 8.13
N ILE A 34 -7.62 8.91 8.65
CA ILE A 34 -7.94 9.72 9.82
C ILE A 34 -7.75 11.20 9.50
N ASN A 35 -8.86 11.92 9.33
CA ASN A 35 -8.87 13.38 9.25
C ASN A 35 -9.00 14.01 10.64
N ASN A 36 -9.88 13.43 11.51
CA ASN A 36 -10.28 14.02 12.77
C ASN A 36 -9.70 13.24 13.97
N TYR A 37 -9.11 13.95 14.91
CA TYR A 37 -8.47 13.39 16.10
C TYR A 37 -9.17 13.84 17.37
N ASN A 38 -9.27 12.94 18.38
CA ASN A 38 -9.90 13.26 19.66
C ASN A 38 -9.06 14.24 20.50
N SER A 39 -7.77 14.34 20.24
CA SER A 39 -6.86 15.21 20.97
C SER A 39 -6.86 16.62 20.35
N GLU A 40 -7.19 17.65 21.13
CA GLU A 40 -7.15 19.06 20.71
C GLU A 40 -5.72 19.53 20.33
N ASN A 41 -4.69 18.79 20.76
CA ASN A 41 -3.29 19.08 20.44
C ASN A 41 -2.87 18.54 19.06
N VAL A 42 -3.74 17.78 18.39
CA VAL A 42 -3.48 17.22 17.07
C VAL A 42 -4.29 18.00 16.04
N LYS A 43 -3.61 18.51 15.03
CA LYS A 43 -4.28 19.21 13.92
C LYS A 43 -5.00 18.22 13.04
N ASP A 44 -6.25 18.50 12.69
CA ASP A 44 -6.99 17.72 11.71
C ASP A 44 -6.34 17.78 10.33
N LEU A 45 -6.50 16.69 9.56
CA LEU A 45 -6.07 16.55 8.17
C LEU A 45 -7.24 16.79 7.21
N GLY A 46 -6.91 17.03 5.95
CA GLY A 46 -7.92 17.37 4.95
C GLY A 46 -8.35 16.25 4.04
N TYR A 47 -7.49 15.23 3.83
CA TYR A 47 -7.70 14.28 2.74
C TYR A 47 -7.42 12.81 3.08
N ALA A 48 -7.03 12.48 4.31
CA ALA A 48 -6.68 11.10 4.67
C ALA A 48 -7.87 10.12 4.54
N VAL A 49 -9.11 10.59 4.74
CA VAL A 49 -10.33 9.80 4.53
C VAL A 49 -10.57 9.59 3.04
N GLU A 50 -10.51 10.64 2.24
CA GLU A 50 -10.68 10.58 0.79
C GLU A 50 -9.60 9.72 0.13
N ASP A 51 -8.38 9.76 0.66
CA ASP A 51 -7.27 8.90 0.24
C ASP A 51 -7.59 7.43 0.52
N ALA A 52 -8.03 7.11 1.73
CA ALA A 52 -8.42 5.77 2.13
C ALA A 52 -9.55 5.20 1.26
N GLU A 53 -10.61 5.99 1.01
CA GLU A 53 -11.73 5.59 0.16
C GLU A 53 -11.29 5.37 -1.29
N SER A 54 -10.42 6.22 -1.83
CA SER A 54 -9.90 6.09 -3.19
C SER A 54 -9.02 4.84 -3.33
N ILE A 55 -8.20 4.52 -2.33
CA ILE A 55 -7.42 3.27 -2.31
C ILE A 55 -8.35 2.06 -2.24
N ALA A 56 -9.39 2.06 -1.40
CA ALA A 56 -10.35 0.96 -1.35
C ALA A 56 -11.03 0.75 -2.72
N ASN A 57 -11.46 1.83 -3.37
CA ASN A 57 -12.05 1.76 -4.72
C ASN A 57 -11.06 1.23 -5.76
N LEU A 58 -9.80 1.65 -5.74
CA LEU A 58 -8.74 1.14 -6.62
C LEU A 58 -8.57 -0.38 -6.45
N LEU A 59 -8.54 -0.87 -5.21
CA LEU A 59 -8.39 -2.30 -4.92
C LEU A 59 -9.54 -3.13 -5.53
N ILE A 60 -10.78 -2.65 -5.42
CA ILE A 60 -11.97 -3.33 -5.97
C ILE A 60 -11.96 -3.26 -7.50
N THR A 61 -11.81 -2.08 -8.05
CA THR A 61 -12.07 -1.85 -9.49
C THR A 61 -10.92 -2.25 -10.40
N LYS A 62 -9.68 -2.24 -9.89
CA LYS A 62 -8.48 -2.49 -10.69
C LYS A 62 -7.67 -3.71 -10.24
N LEU A 63 -7.63 -3.99 -8.94
CA LEU A 63 -6.73 -5.01 -8.39
C LEU A 63 -7.43 -6.31 -7.96
N GLY A 64 -8.75 -6.42 -8.23
CA GLY A 64 -9.52 -7.65 -8.06
C GLY A 64 -9.75 -8.07 -6.60
N TYR A 65 -9.73 -7.12 -5.66
CA TYR A 65 -10.11 -7.41 -4.28
C TYR A 65 -11.63 -7.54 -4.16
N ASN A 66 -12.10 -8.53 -3.40
CA ASN A 66 -13.51 -8.63 -3.03
C ASN A 66 -13.82 -7.55 -1.98
N GLU A 67 -14.93 -6.83 -2.17
CA GLU A 67 -15.35 -5.76 -1.26
C GLU A 67 -15.51 -6.26 0.18
N GLU A 68 -16.00 -7.48 0.39
CA GLU A 68 -16.15 -8.12 1.71
C GLU A 68 -14.84 -8.33 2.47
N ASN A 69 -13.70 -8.36 1.75
CA ASN A 69 -12.36 -8.52 2.31
C ASN A 69 -11.63 -7.18 2.51
N ILE A 70 -12.32 -6.06 2.25
CA ILE A 70 -11.78 -4.72 2.46
C ILE A 70 -12.42 -4.10 3.70
N HIS A 71 -11.59 -3.76 4.67
CA HIS A 71 -12.03 -3.18 5.94
C HIS A 71 -11.57 -1.74 6.05
N LEU A 72 -12.53 -0.82 5.93
CA LEU A 72 -12.32 0.61 6.13
C LEU A 72 -12.47 0.96 7.60
N LEU A 73 -11.47 1.65 8.15
CA LEU A 73 -11.50 2.26 9.48
C LEU A 73 -11.24 3.75 9.30
N LEU A 74 -12.30 4.55 9.39
CA LEU A 74 -12.26 5.99 9.12
C LEU A 74 -12.55 6.80 10.38
N ASN A 75 -11.79 7.87 10.61
CA ASN A 75 -11.99 8.80 11.73
C ASN A 75 -12.21 8.07 13.07
N GLU A 76 -13.37 8.26 13.72
CA GLU A 76 -13.72 7.70 15.02
C GLU A 76 -13.67 6.16 15.09
N ASP A 77 -13.79 5.47 13.97
CA ASP A 77 -13.64 4.01 13.91
C ASP A 77 -12.18 3.57 13.93
N ALA A 78 -11.26 4.46 13.57
CA ALA A 78 -9.81 4.19 13.52
C ALA A 78 -9.15 4.35 14.91
N THR A 79 -9.75 3.78 15.96
CA THR A 79 -9.14 3.71 17.29
C THR A 79 -8.01 2.71 17.34
N LEU A 80 -7.07 2.88 18.29
CA LEU A 80 -5.94 1.93 18.46
C LEU A 80 -6.42 0.49 18.57
N ILE A 81 -7.47 0.26 19.36
CA ILE A 81 -8.00 -1.10 19.62
C ILE A 81 -8.66 -1.69 18.36
N ASN A 82 -9.42 -0.89 17.60
CA ASN A 82 -10.08 -1.35 16.38
C ASN A 82 -9.04 -1.69 15.31
N ILE A 83 -8.03 -0.84 15.14
CA ILE A 83 -6.93 -1.08 14.20
C ILE A 83 -6.20 -2.38 14.55
N LYS A 84 -5.77 -2.55 15.81
CA LYS A 84 -5.06 -3.76 16.26
C LYS A 84 -5.90 -5.02 16.10
N ASN A 85 -7.17 -4.97 16.50
CA ASN A 85 -8.07 -6.11 16.37
C ASN A 85 -8.25 -6.51 14.90
N LYS A 86 -8.44 -5.54 13.99
CA LYS A 86 -8.64 -5.83 12.58
C LYS A 86 -7.38 -6.38 11.93
N LEU A 87 -6.21 -5.77 12.19
CA LEU A 87 -4.93 -6.26 11.70
C LEU A 87 -4.65 -7.70 12.17
N PHE A 88 -4.90 -7.98 13.46
CA PHE A 88 -4.72 -9.32 14.01
C PHE A 88 -5.70 -10.34 13.42
N GLN A 89 -6.98 -9.97 13.29
CA GLN A 89 -8.01 -10.81 12.67
C GLN A 89 -7.56 -11.24 11.27
N ILE A 90 -7.24 -10.29 10.40
CA ILE A 90 -6.84 -10.59 9.02
C ILE A 90 -5.53 -11.39 8.96
N ALA A 91 -4.57 -11.10 9.85
CA ALA A 91 -3.32 -11.86 9.92
C ALA A 91 -3.55 -13.33 10.26
N MET A 92 -4.58 -13.65 11.05
CA MET A 92 -4.95 -15.01 11.42
C MET A 92 -5.84 -15.72 10.38
N GLU A 93 -6.62 -14.96 9.61
CA GLU A 93 -7.50 -15.49 8.57
C GLU A 93 -6.74 -15.85 7.28
N ALA A 94 -5.74 -15.05 6.92
CA ALA A 94 -5.04 -15.18 5.66
C ALA A 94 -4.18 -16.45 5.59
N GLY A 95 -4.36 -17.23 4.52
CA GLY A 95 -3.62 -18.47 4.23
C GLY A 95 -2.35 -18.25 3.41
N GLU A 96 -1.63 -19.36 3.13
CA GLU A 96 -0.32 -19.34 2.44
C GLU A 96 -0.36 -18.85 0.98
N ASN A 97 -1.55 -18.80 0.36
CA ASN A 97 -1.74 -18.30 -0.99
C ASN A 97 -2.44 -16.94 -1.04
N ASP A 98 -2.59 -16.28 0.09
CA ASP A 98 -3.28 -14.99 0.18
C ASP A 98 -2.31 -13.81 0.19
N ARG A 99 -2.86 -12.62 -0.08
CA ARG A 99 -2.15 -11.35 0.10
C ARG A 99 -2.91 -10.42 1.05
N ILE A 100 -2.14 -9.61 1.77
CA ILE A 100 -2.67 -8.56 2.65
C ILE A 100 -2.11 -7.21 2.22
N LEU A 101 -2.96 -6.22 2.08
CA LEU A 101 -2.58 -4.82 1.93
C LEU A 101 -3.06 -4.04 3.15
N VAL A 102 -2.17 -3.24 3.72
CA VAL A 102 -2.52 -2.30 4.79
C VAL A 102 -2.18 -0.90 4.29
N PHE A 103 -3.19 -0.03 4.22
CA PHE A 103 -3.01 1.40 3.97
C PHE A 103 -3.28 2.17 5.26
N TYR A 104 -2.44 3.14 5.55
CA TYR A 104 -2.63 4.07 6.66
C TYR A 104 -2.38 5.50 6.17
N GLY A 105 -3.44 6.33 6.18
CA GLY A 105 -3.38 7.78 5.97
C GLY A 105 -3.70 8.51 7.26
N GLY A 106 -2.78 9.35 7.74
CA GLY A 106 -2.96 10.04 9.00
C GLY A 106 -1.69 10.68 9.55
N HIS A 107 -1.66 10.95 10.85
CA HIS A 107 -0.46 11.42 11.53
C HIS A 107 0.47 10.30 11.97
N GLY A 108 1.75 10.59 11.93
CA GLY A 108 2.81 9.76 12.50
C GLY A 108 3.81 10.62 13.27
N GLU A 109 4.43 10.01 14.28
CA GLU A 109 5.41 10.69 15.15
C GLU A 109 6.59 9.76 15.42
N THR A 110 7.75 10.34 15.68
CA THR A 110 8.98 9.60 15.98
C THR A 110 9.53 9.96 17.33
N ILE A 111 9.80 8.96 18.16
CA ILE A 111 10.44 9.13 19.46
C ILE A 111 11.90 8.71 19.34
N SER A 112 12.82 9.63 19.71
CA SER A 112 14.23 9.30 19.89
C SER A 112 14.44 8.57 21.23
N LEU A 113 15.15 7.44 21.17
CA LEU A 113 15.40 6.63 22.37
C LEU A 113 16.66 7.10 23.11
N PRO A 114 16.66 7.12 24.46
CA PRO A 114 17.85 7.46 25.23
C PRO A 114 19.06 6.54 24.99
N SER A 115 18.78 5.30 24.60
CA SER A 115 19.81 4.30 24.25
C SER A 115 20.37 4.46 22.83
N GLY A 116 19.90 5.46 22.09
CA GLY A 116 20.13 5.65 20.66
C GLY A 116 19.10 4.94 19.80
N GLY A 117 18.89 5.47 18.60
CA GLY A 117 17.88 5.01 17.67
C GLY A 117 16.54 5.76 17.82
N GLU A 118 15.58 5.37 17.01
CA GLU A 118 14.28 6.02 16.93
C GLU A 118 13.17 4.96 16.79
N VAL A 119 12.00 5.24 17.33
CA VAL A 119 10.79 4.41 17.15
C VAL A 119 9.69 5.29 16.57
N GLY A 120 9.12 4.81 15.48
CA GLY A 120 8.00 5.48 14.87
C GLY A 120 6.66 4.94 15.34
N TYR A 121 5.71 5.84 15.45
CA TYR A 121 4.33 5.56 15.82
C TYR A 121 3.39 6.19 14.83
N LEU A 122 2.34 5.47 14.49
CA LEU A 122 1.15 6.00 13.82
C LEU A 122 0.17 6.41 14.92
N LEU A 123 -0.49 7.56 14.72
CA LEU A 123 -1.40 8.14 15.71
C LEU A 123 -2.85 7.76 15.37
N PRO A 124 -3.51 6.83 16.09
CA PRO A 124 -4.92 6.54 15.91
C PRO A 124 -5.81 7.74 16.25
N ALA A 125 -7.09 7.70 15.87
CA ALA A 125 -8.04 8.78 16.16
C ALA A 125 -8.18 9.08 17.65
N ASP A 126 -8.04 8.08 18.52
CA ASP A 126 -8.04 8.17 19.98
C ASP A 126 -6.62 8.33 20.58
N GLY A 127 -5.60 8.50 19.72
CA GLY A 127 -4.21 8.60 20.14
C GLY A 127 -3.87 9.90 20.88
N ASN A 128 -2.97 9.79 21.84
CA ASN A 128 -2.43 10.94 22.57
C ASN A 128 -0.95 11.14 22.20
N PRO A 129 -0.59 12.25 21.53
CA PRO A 129 0.79 12.51 21.12
C PRO A 129 1.76 12.63 22.29
N ASP A 130 1.28 13.03 23.49
CA ASP A 130 2.09 13.11 24.69
C ASP A 130 2.40 11.74 25.32
N ASN A 131 1.71 10.66 24.88
CA ASN A 131 1.89 9.31 25.39
C ASN A 131 1.78 8.25 24.28
N LEU A 132 2.58 8.37 23.24
CA LEU A 132 2.58 7.48 22.07
C LEU A 132 2.87 6.03 22.41
N PHE A 133 3.66 5.76 23.45
CA PHE A 133 3.95 4.40 23.88
C PHE A 133 2.68 3.63 24.26
N ALA A 134 1.71 4.29 24.87
CA ALA A 134 0.45 3.65 25.28
C ALA A 134 -0.69 3.80 24.28
N SER A 135 -0.67 4.83 23.44
CA SER A 135 -1.81 5.19 22.59
C SER A 135 -1.50 5.23 21.09
N GLY A 136 -0.24 5.04 20.70
CA GLY A 136 0.18 4.96 19.31
C GLY A 136 0.31 3.51 18.83
N LEU A 137 0.20 3.31 17.53
CA LEU A 137 0.53 2.05 16.87
C LEU A 137 1.99 2.11 16.42
N SER A 138 2.86 1.34 17.03
CA SER A 138 4.28 1.34 16.68
C SER A 138 4.53 0.62 15.35
N MET A 139 5.53 1.08 14.59
CA MET A 139 5.95 0.40 13.36
C MET A 139 6.50 -1.01 13.61
N GLN A 140 6.92 -1.31 14.84
CA GLN A 140 7.33 -2.66 15.22
C GLN A 140 6.15 -3.63 15.29
N GLU A 141 4.93 -3.12 15.57
CA GLU A 141 3.72 -3.95 15.57
C GLU A 141 3.36 -4.40 14.16
N PHE A 142 3.60 -3.60 13.12
CA PHE A 142 3.47 -4.06 11.74
C PHE A 142 4.42 -5.23 11.43
N LYS A 143 5.66 -5.16 11.94
CA LYS A 143 6.59 -6.28 11.83
C LYS A 143 6.05 -7.54 12.53
N GLN A 144 5.52 -7.40 13.75
CA GLN A 144 4.92 -8.52 14.47
C GLN A 144 3.73 -9.13 13.73
N ILE A 145 2.84 -8.30 13.17
CA ILE A 145 1.73 -8.76 12.32
C ILE A 145 2.26 -9.54 11.12
N SER A 146 3.35 -9.06 10.49
CA SER A 146 4.00 -9.74 9.38
C SER A 146 4.61 -11.09 9.75
N GLU A 147 5.01 -11.29 11.01
CA GLU A 147 5.56 -12.54 11.54
C GLU A 147 4.46 -13.54 11.94
N ILE A 148 3.26 -13.07 12.31
CA ILE A 148 2.12 -13.90 12.71
C ILE A 148 1.41 -14.50 11.49
N THR A 149 1.24 -13.75 10.41
CA THR A 149 0.44 -14.17 9.26
C THR A 149 1.12 -15.21 8.40
N SER A 150 0.32 -16.17 7.91
CA SER A 150 0.72 -17.12 6.86
C SER A 150 0.65 -16.52 5.44
N ALA A 151 0.06 -15.35 5.27
CA ALA A 151 -0.12 -14.73 3.95
C ALA A 151 1.18 -14.72 3.16
N LYS A 152 1.10 -15.04 1.87
CA LYS A 152 2.25 -15.05 0.97
C LYS A 152 2.89 -13.66 0.88
N HIS A 153 2.08 -12.65 0.62
CA HIS A 153 2.56 -11.27 0.49
C HIS A 153 1.84 -10.33 1.44
N VAL A 154 2.59 -9.44 2.06
CA VAL A 154 2.05 -8.32 2.85
C VAL A 154 2.70 -7.04 2.39
N LEU A 155 1.88 -6.06 2.02
CA LEU A 155 2.31 -4.72 1.63
C LEU A 155 1.71 -3.68 2.57
N TYR A 156 2.56 -2.88 3.20
CA TYR A 156 2.18 -1.71 3.96
C TYR A 156 2.43 -0.44 3.13
N LEU A 157 1.40 0.38 2.99
CA LEU A 157 1.45 1.70 2.38
C LEU A 157 1.14 2.71 3.49
N VAL A 158 2.12 3.52 3.86
CA VAL A 158 2.02 4.38 5.05
C VAL A 158 2.17 5.83 4.64
N ASP A 159 1.04 6.52 4.52
CA ASP A 159 0.96 7.92 4.12
C ASP A 159 0.88 8.83 5.34
N VAL A 160 2.05 9.08 5.90
CA VAL A 160 2.21 9.94 7.08
C VAL A 160 3.43 10.85 6.95
N CYS A 161 3.40 11.97 7.66
CA CYS A 161 4.60 12.77 7.93
C CYS A 161 5.48 12.02 8.91
N TYR A 162 6.61 11.46 8.44
CA TYR A 162 7.41 10.59 9.27
C TYR A 162 8.81 11.14 9.53
N GLY A 163 9.12 11.45 10.77
CA GLY A 163 10.44 11.96 11.16
C GLY A 163 11.51 10.89 11.38
N GLY A 164 11.16 9.60 11.37
CA GLY A 164 12.12 8.53 11.63
C GLY A 164 11.70 7.24 10.96
N ILE A 165 12.43 6.86 9.95
CA ILE A 165 12.28 5.56 9.34
C ILE A 165 13.02 4.55 10.19
N MET A 166 12.36 3.40 10.36
CA MET A 166 13.07 2.16 10.67
C MET A 166 14.32 2.07 9.78
N THR A 167 15.42 1.61 10.37
CA THR A 167 16.55 1.07 9.60
C THR A 167 16.02 -0.16 8.83
N ILE A 168 15.30 0.13 7.77
CA ILE A 168 14.88 -0.86 6.82
C ILE A 168 16.15 -1.25 6.09
N ASN A 169 16.54 -2.52 6.16
CA ASN A 169 17.64 -3.03 5.38
C ASN A 169 17.29 -2.88 3.89
N THR A 170 17.60 -1.72 3.32
CA THR A 170 17.54 -1.49 1.88
C THR A 170 18.69 -2.26 1.26
N ARG A 171 18.49 -3.53 0.98
CA ARG A 171 19.34 -4.20 -0.01
C ARG A 171 18.87 -3.68 -1.37
N SER A 172 19.66 -2.80 -1.93
CA SER A 172 19.61 -2.45 -3.34
C SER A 172 19.55 -3.75 -4.15
N LEU A 173 18.41 -4.03 -4.76
CA LEU A 173 18.30 -5.14 -5.70
C LEU A 173 19.17 -4.74 -6.89
N ALA A 174 20.25 -5.49 -7.12
CA ALA A 174 21.02 -5.38 -8.35
C ALA A 174 20.06 -5.56 -9.53
N LYS A 175 20.16 -4.68 -10.53
CA LYS A 175 19.55 -4.93 -11.84
C LYS A 175 20.05 -6.28 -12.32
N ASN A 176 19.22 -7.28 -12.24
CA ASN A 176 19.44 -8.52 -12.95
C ASN A 176 18.72 -8.38 -14.30
N ASP A 177 19.48 -8.39 -15.37
CA ASP A 177 18.94 -8.58 -16.73
C ASP A 177 18.37 -9.99 -16.80
N PHE A 178 17.08 -10.13 -16.51
CA PHE A 178 16.37 -11.39 -16.68
C PHE A 178 15.76 -11.40 -18.08
N ASN A 179 16.32 -12.25 -18.94
CA ASN A 179 15.76 -12.55 -20.26
C ASN A 179 14.59 -13.57 -20.22
N ASP A 180 13.95 -13.76 -19.06
CA ASP A 180 12.88 -14.74 -18.89
C ASP A 180 11.87 -14.21 -17.86
N ASP A 181 11.01 -13.30 -18.32
CA ASP A 181 10.03 -12.57 -17.50
C ASP A 181 9.06 -13.53 -16.79
N GLU A 182 8.61 -14.59 -17.47
CA GLU A 182 7.71 -15.60 -16.89
C GLU A 182 8.34 -16.33 -15.69
N LYS A 183 9.62 -16.69 -15.81
CA LYS A 183 10.34 -17.34 -14.72
C LYS A 183 10.62 -16.41 -13.56
N TYR A 184 10.89 -15.15 -13.84
CA TYR A 184 11.05 -14.11 -12.83
C TYR A 184 9.74 -13.88 -12.08
N LEU A 185 8.62 -13.66 -12.80
CA LEU A 185 7.29 -13.50 -12.20
C LEU A 185 6.92 -14.71 -11.34
N LYS A 186 7.13 -15.93 -11.86
CA LYS A 186 6.88 -17.15 -11.09
C LYS A 186 7.69 -17.19 -9.80
N LYS A 187 8.94 -16.77 -9.84
CA LYS A 187 9.79 -16.74 -8.64
C LYS A 187 9.27 -15.74 -7.61
N ILE A 188 9.05 -14.47 -8.00
CA ILE A 188 8.64 -13.41 -7.06
C ILE A 188 7.22 -13.62 -6.52
N THR A 189 6.35 -14.31 -7.26
CA THR A 189 4.99 -14.64 -6.83
C THR A 189 4.90 -15.88 -5.96
N THR A 190 5.97 -16.67 -5.87
CA THR A 190 6.01 -17.89 -5.07
C THR A 190 6.63 -17.68 -3.70
N GLU A 191 7.63 -16.82 -3.59
CA GLU A 191 8.37 -16.57 -2.34
C GLU A 191 7.62 -15.58 -1.44
N PRO A 192 7.46 -15.84 -0.12
CA PRO A 192 6.83 -14.90 0.78
C PRO A 192 7.57 -13.56 0.83
N ALA A 193 6.83 -12.46 0.80
CA ALA A 193 7.40 -11.13 0.92
C ALA A 193 6.62 -10.23 1.90
N ARG A 194 7.36 -9.41 2.63
CA ARG A 194 6.86 -8.45 3.61
C ARG A 194 7.45 -7.08 3.31
N GLN A 195 6.67 -6.20 2.73
CA GLN A 195 7.16 -4.95 2.15
C GLN A 195 6.43 -3.74 2.73
N ILE A 196 7.13 -2.61 2.76
CA ILE A 196 6.57 -1.35 3.23
C ILE A 196 7.05 -0.21 2.33
N ILE A 197 6.13 0.69 2.00
CA ILE A 197 6.41 1.97 1.33
C ILE A 197 5.82 3.07 2.21
N THR A 198 6.67 4.02 2.60
CA THR A 198 6.26 5.19 3.41
C THR A 198 6.28 6.44 2.55
N ALA A 199 5.38 7.39 2.82
CA ALA A 199 5.22 8.60 2.03
C ALA A 199 6.40 9.57 2.13
N GLY A 200 7.19 9.52 3.20
CA GLY A 200 8.36 10.36 3.36
C GLY A 200 9.40 9.76 4.28
N GLY A 201 10.58 10.36 4.27
CA GLY A 201 11.71 10.07 5.13
C GLY A 201 11.77 10.97 6.36
N LYS A 202 12.92 10.91 7.06
CA LYS A 202 13.17 11.73 8.25
C LYS A 202 13.16 13.22 7.92
N GLY A 203 12.23 13.95 8.54
CA GLY A 203 12.11 15.41 8.39
C GLY A 203 11.21 15.85 7.24
N ASP A 204 10.74 14.92 6.42
CA ASP A 204 9.80 15.22 5.35
C ASP A 204 8.41 15.52 5.94
N LYS A 205 7.66 16.37 5.26
CA LYS A 205 6.27 16.69 5.61
C LYS A 205 5.36 16.19 4.50
N ALA A 206 4.45 15.29 4.82
CA ALA A 206 3.41 14.90 3.88
C ALA A 206 2.63 16.15 3.43
N GLN A 207 2.45 16.23 2.13
CA GLN A 207 1.82 17.39 1.48
C GLN A 207 0.42 16.99 1.03
N GLU A 208 -0.55 17.79 1.45
CA GLU A 208 -1.93 17.73 0.97
C GLU A 208 -2.25 19.03 0.24
N ARG A 209 -2.93 18.94 -0.91
CA ARG A 209 -3.38 20.14 -1.64
C ARG A 209 -4.78 19.91 -2.23
N SER A 210 -5.63 20.92 -2.10
CA SER A 210 -7.00 20.87 -2.64
C SER A 210 -7.07 20.66 -4.15
N ILE A 211 -6.06 21.14 -4.88
CA ILE A 211 -5.97 20.91 -6.33
C ILE A 211 -5.75 19.43 -6.69
N TRP A 212 -5.22 18.65 -5.79
CA TRP A 212 -5.06 17.20 -5.98
C TRP A 212 -6.25 16.41 -5.44
N GLY A 213 -6.96 16.95 -4.46
CA GLY A 213 -8.00 16.24 -3.70
C GLY A 213 -7.45 15.10 -2.85
N HIS A 214 -6.13 15.05 -2.68
CA HIS A 214 -5.36 13.96 -2.06
C HIS A 214 -4.08 14.48 -1.43
N SER A 215 -3.40 13.59 -0.70
CA SER A 215 -1.97 13.74 -0.43
C SER A 215 -1.16 13.59 -1.73
N ALA A 216 0.07 14.10 -1.73
CA ALA A 216 1.00 13.89 -2.84
C ALA A 216 1.31 12.39 -3.05
N PHE A 217 1.42 11.63 -1.95
CA PHE A 217 1.68 10.20 -2.00
C PHE A 217 0.52 9.43 -2.62
N THR A 218 -0.69 9.60 -2.11
CA THR A 218 -1.87 8.89 -2.63
C THR A 218 -2.19 9.30 -4.05
N LYS A 219 -2.09 10.59 -4.41
CA LYS A 219 -2.25 11.04 -5.79
C LYS A 219 -1.34 10.29 -6.77
N GLU A 220 -0.06 10.20 -6.45
CA GLU A 220 0.91 9.52 -7.32
C GLU A 220 0.74 7.99 -7.26
N LEU A 221 0.32 7.42 -6.12
CA LEU A 221 -0.01 6.00 -5.99
C LEU A 221 -1.16 5.61 -6.91
N LEU A 222 -2.25 6.38 -6.92
CA LEU A 222 -3.39 6.17 -7.82
C LEU A 222 -2.94 6.25 -9.28
N SER A 223 -2.25 7.33 -9.68
CA SER A 223 -1.76 7.49 -11.06
C SER A 223 -0.79 6.37 -11.47
N GLY A 224 0.09 5.94 -10.55
CA GLY A 224 1.05 4.87 -10.80
C GLY A 224 0.40 3.54 -11.16
N ILE A 225 -0.71 3.23 -10.49
CA ILE A 225 -1.42 1.96 -10.66
C ILE A 225 -2.51 2.07 -11.75
N GLU A 226 -3.38 3.09 -11.69
CA GLU A 226 -4.50 3.23 -12.63
C GLU A 226 -4.06 3.44 -14.06
N ASP A 227 -3.04 4.27 -14.26
CA ASP A 227 -2.48 4.60 -15.56
C ASP A 227 -1.33 3.67 -15.98
N GLY A 228 -0.96 2.70 -15.12
CA GLY A 228 0.16 1.78 -15.36
C GLY A 228 1.53 2.45 -15.37
N LEU A 229 1.66 3.66 -14.82
CA LEU A 229 2.91 4.44 -14.89
C LEU A 229 4.03 3.89 -14.00
N ALA A 230 3.68 3.02 -13.06
CA ALA A 230 4.63 2.34 -12.20
C ALA A 230 5.18 1.03 -12.80
N ASP A 231 4.55 0.49 -13.85
CA ASP A 231 5.04 -0.66 -14.64
C ASP A 231 6.21 -0.20 -15.51
N SER A 232 7.42 -0.36 -15.00
CA SER A 232 8.63 0.23 -15.60
C SER A 232 9.20 -0.58 -16.76
N ASP A 233 8.97 -1.89 -16.79
CA ASP A 233 9.42 -2.82 -17.83
C ASP A 233 8.30 -3.24 -18.80
N GLN A 234 7.07 -2.81 -18.53
CA GLN A 234 5.88 -3.01 -19.36
C GLN A 234 5.49 -4.50 -19.51
N ASP A 235 5.72 -5.27 -18.44
CA ASP A 235 5.34 -6.68 -18.40
C ASP A 235 3.86 -6.91 -18.01
N GLY A 236 3.14 -5.84 -17.66
CA GLY A 236 1.73 -5.84 -17.24
C GLY A 236 1.52 -6.07 -15.75
N TYR A 237 2.60 -6.13 -14.96
CA TYR A 237 2.56 -6.26 -13.51
C TYR A 237 3.33 -5.11 -12.86
N ILE A 238 2.87 -4.68 -11.70
CA ILE A 238 3.55 -3.67 -10.89
C ILE A 238 4.07 -4.34 -9.63
N THR A 239 5.37 -4.55 -9.56
CA THR A 239 6.00 -5.03 -8.34
C THR A 239 6.09 -3.91 -7.31
N SER A 240 6.18 -4.26 -6.02
CA SER A 240 6.36 -3.23 -4.97
C SER A 240 7.69 -2.47 -5.10
N ASN A 241 8.68 -3.06 -5.76
CA ASN A 241 9.95 -2.37 -6.03
C ASN A 241 9.77 -1.30 -7.11
N GLU A 242 9.08 -1.59 -8.19
CA GLU A 242 8.74 -0.62 -9.24
C GLU A 242 7.88 0.50 -8.69
N LEU A 243 6.83 0.14 -7.93
CA LEU A 243 5.97 1.10 -7.26
C LEU A 243 6.78 2.01 -6.32
N GLY A 244 7.68 1.45 -5.53
CA GLY A 244 8.54 2.22 -4.62
C GLY A 244 9.47 3.18 -5.34
N ILE A 245 10.10 2.76 -6.45
CA ILE A 245 10.96 3.59 -7.28
C ILE A 245 10.14 4.71 -7.96
N TYR A 246 8.99 4.36 -8.52
CA TYR A 246 8.08 5.32 -9.14
C TYR A 246 7.64 6.38 -8.13
N LEU A 247 7.12 5.97 -6.98
CA LEU A 247 6.64 6.87 -5.92
C LEU A 247 7.76 7.76 -5.40
N SER A 248 8.95 7.22 -5.13
CA SER A 248 10.10 8.01 -4.65
C SER A 248 10.41 9.19 -5.58
N LYS A 249 10.36 8.98 -6.89
CA LYS A 249 10.60 10.02 -7.89
C LYS A 249 9.42 10.97 -8.09
N LYS A 250 8.20 10.43 -8.21
CA LYS A 250 7.03 11.22 -8.56
C LYS A 250 6.53 12.07 -7.42
N VAL A 251 6.47 11.51 -6.21
CA VAL A 251 6.09 12.27 -5.01
C VAL A 251 7.09 13.39 -4.73
N TYR A 252 8.41 13.12 -4.88
CA TYR A 252 9.43 14.16 -4.76
C TYR A 252 9.16 15.36 -5.69
N ILE A 253 8.83 15.08 -6.96
CA ILE A 253 8.49 16.14 -7.93
C ILE A 253 7.17 16.83 -7.56
N THR A 254 6.13 16.08 -7.29
CA THR A 254 4.78 16.61 -7.01
C THR A 254 4.74 17.43 -5.72
N SER A 255 5.50 17.02 -4.70
CA SER A 255 5.63 17.74 -3.43
C SER A 255 6.60 18.93 -3.49
N GLU A 256 7.13 19.27 -4.67
CA GLU A 256 8.15 20.33 -4.83
C GLU A 256 9.38 20.09 -3.92
N GLU A 257 9.90 18.87 -3.96
CA GLU A 257 11.11 18.41 -3.23
C GLU A 257 10.93 18.30 -1.69
N ASN A 258 9.70 18.41 -1.17
CA ASN A 258 9.45 18.38 0.27
C ASN A 258 9.21 16.97 0.84
N GLN A 259 9.08 15.95 -0.04
CA GLN A 259 8.68 14.61 0.39
C GLN A 259 9.35 13.55 -0.49
N THR A 260 10.02 12.59 0.13
CA THR A 260 10.71 11.50 -0.57
C THR A 260 10.28 10.16 0.00
N PRO A 261 9.36 9.43 -0.66
CA PRO A 261 8.98 8.09 -0.26
C PRO A 261 10.16 7.15 -0.12
N ALA A 262 10.07 6.31 0.90
CA ALA A 262 11.05 5.26 1.14
C ALA A 262 10.36 3.89 1.09
N ASN A 263 11.07 2.89 0.58
CA ASN A 263 10.62 1.52 0.52
C ASN A 263 11.57 0.58 1.28
N GLY A 264 11.03 -0.50 1.79
CA GLY A 264 11.79 -1.46 2.55
C GLY A 264 11.08 -2.79 2.78
N ARG A 265 11.72 -3.66 3.56
CA ARG A 265 11.23 -5.01 3.85
C ARG A 265 11.32 -5.34 5.32
N TYR A 266 10.34 -6.12 5.80
CA TYR A 266 10.41 -6.80 7.08
C TYR A 266 10.89 -8.24 6.86
N GLY A 267 12.06 -8.60 7.43
CA GLY A 267 12.58 -9.96 7.34
C GLY A 267 13.40 -10.26 6.09
N SER A 268 13.57 -11.53 5.80
CA SER A 268 14.44 -12.09 4.75
C SER A 268 13.70 -12.52 3.47
N GLY A 269 12.47 -12.10 3.31
CA GLY A 269 11.68 -12.40 2.10
C GLY A 269 11.98 -11.46 0.93
#